data_b0a813a1aea1474d06bd57a9854a1e3d
#
_entry.id   b0a813a1aea1474d06bd57a9854a1e3d
#
_cell.length_a   1.000
_cell.length_b   1.000
_cell.length_c   1.000
_cell.angle_alpha   90.00
_cell.angle_beta   90.00
_cell.angle_gamma   90.00
#
_symmetry.space_group_name_H-M   'P 1'
#
loop_
_entity.id
_entity.type
_entity.pdbx_description
1 polymer ?
#
loop_
_entity_poly.entity_id
_entity_poly.type
_entity_poly.pdbx_seq_one_letter_code
_entity_poly.pdbx_strand_id
1 'polypeptide(L)'
;MTKVKEIFTQLQSTNSKLEKQKIIKNNADNQKFTDTLAFLLSPYILTGMSERKINKKVDAVRGAITSWENAVEYLSTHNTGTDKDIAFIQDFIANQPEDMQDFYKGLITKSIKLGCDAKTVNQVLGKGFIPSFEIQLAEKYFEKPNKVVGNFTLTEKLDGFRLATIIHNDKIEFYSRQGQFVEGLVEVEEDMKMFCKVNKLHNAFFDGELVAVNCEELSSDENYKVVTKTARSKGIKRGLKYNIFDTLSYEEFMSQNCDTEYYKRRQLLNELSKNINLTHINILPVLYNGSDKDMIMEYLNKARENHKEGIMINLNNGMYEFKRTTNLLKVKVMQDADLKIVDVYEGTGKNKGKLGGIIIEFVYKDNTYRCECGSGFSDDERIDYWSNPEKILNKIATIQYFEISKNDNGGYGLRFPVWTHRIREDKTEISMN
;
A
#
# COMPACT_ATOMS: atom_id res chain seq x y z
N MET A 1 -3.41 6.14 33.36
CA MET A 1 -3.99 5.63 32.09
C MET A 1 -5.46 6.03 31.93
N THR A 2 -6.25 6.22 32.99
CA THR A 2 -7.66 6.64 32.89
C THR A 2 -7.86 7.91 32.03
N LYS A 3 -7.07 8.96 32.28
CA LYS A 3 -7.09 10.18 31.46
C LYS A 3 -6.73 9.92 29.98
N VAL A 4 -5.81 8.98 29.70
CA VAL A 4 -5.46 8.58 28.32
C VAL A 4 -6.67 7.91 27.62
N LYS A 5 -7.38 7.02 28.34
CA LYS A 5 -8.61 6.38 27.83
C LYS A 5 -9.68 7.42 27.51
N GLU A 6 -9.89 8.41 28.38
CA GLU A 6 -10.83 9.51 28.14
C GLU A 6 -10.47 10.30 26.86
N ILE A 7 -9.20 10.66 26.67
CA ILE A 7 -8.75 11.37 25.47
C ILE A 7 -8.95 10.51 24.21
N PHE A 8 -8.66 9.21 24.28
CA PHE A 8 -8.89 8.29 23.17
C PHE A 8 -10.37 8.18 22.82
N THR A 9 -11.25 8.13 23.83
CA THR A 9 -12.70 8.16 23.64
C THR A 9 -13.16 9.46 22.96
N GLN A 10 -12.60 10.61 23.33
CA GLN A 10 -12.88 11.88 22.65
C GLN A 10 -12.41 11.86 21.18
N LEU A 11 -11.24 11.27 20.86
CA LEU A 11 -10.78 11.10 19.49
C LEU A 11 -11.71 10.19 18.66
N GLN A 12 -12.27 9.17 19.28
CA GLN A 12 -13.21 8.23 18.64
C GLN A 12 -14.60 8.85 18.42
N SER A 13 -15.01 9.81 19.25
CA SER A 13 -16.35 10.42 19.20
C SER A 13 -16.55 11.40 18.04
N THR A 14 -15.49 11.80 17.35
CA THR A 14 -15.57 12.74 16.22
C THR A 14 -14.97 12.15 14.95
N ASN A 15 -15.54 12.49 13.77
CA ASN A 15 -14.98 12.19 12.46
C ASN A 15 -14.23 13.40 11.86
N SER A 16 -14.29 14.56 12.50
CA SER A 16 -13.63 15.78 12.01
C SER A 16 -12.12 15.72 12.26
N LYS A 17 -11.33 15.80 11.19
CA LYS A 17 -9.87 15.85 11.28
C LYS A 17 -9.38 17.05 12.11
N LEU A 18 -9.99 18.22 11.90
CA LEU A 18 -9.61 19.46 12.62
C LEU A 18 -9.90 19.34 14.13
N GLU A 19 -11.01 18.71 14.47
CA GLU A 19 -11.37 18.49 15.88
C GLU A 19 -10.42 17.51 16.56
N LYS A 20 -10.04 16.42 15.87
CA LYS A 20 -9.01 15.49 16.34
C LYS A 20 -7.67 16.20 16.56
N GLN A 21 -7.25 17.03 15.63
CA GLN A 21 -6.03 17.83 15.77
C GLN A 21 -6.09 18.76 16.98
N LYS A 22 -7.24 19.39 17.25
CA LYS A 22 -7.46 20.21 18.43
C LYS A 22 -7.38 19.40 19.74
N ILE A 23 -7.99 18.22 19.79
CA ILE A 23 -7.92 17.31 20.95
C ILE A 23 -6.47 16.92 21.21
N ILE A 24 -5.70 16.52 20.17
CA ILE A 24 -4.29 16.15 20.29
C ILE A 24 -3.48 17.34 20.82
N LYS A 25 -3.66 18.53 20.23
CA LYS A 25 -2.95 19.74 20.63
C LYS A 25 -3.20 20.12 22.09
N ASN A 26 -4.43 20.06 22.54
CA ASN A 26 -4.83 20.40 23.91
C ASN A 26 -4.28 19.41 24.96
N ASN A 27 -3.81 18.25 24.52
CA ASN A 27 -3.24 17.21 25.39
C ASN A 27 -1.76 16.91 25.07
N ALA A 28 -1.09 17.77 24.30
CA ALA A 28 0.30 17.57 23.88
C ALA A 28 1.29 17.49 25.05
N ASP A 29 1.01 18.20 26.14
CA ASP A 29 1.86 18.20 27.35
C ASP A 29 1.64 16.94 28.23
N ASN A 30 0.66 16.10 27.91
CA ASN A 30 0.44 14.85 28.62
C ASN A 30 1.35 13.75 28.04
N GLN A 31 2.54 13.57 28.61
CA GLN A 31 3.53 12.61 28.14
C GLN A 31 2.97 11.17 28.02
N LYS A 32 2.17 10.71 28.99
CA LYS A 32 1.55 9.37 28.93
C LYS A 32 0.61 9.20 27.74
N PHE A 33 -0.12 10.25 27.40
CA PHE A 33 -0.98 10.24 26.22
C PHE A 33 -0.15 10.20 24.94
N THR A 34 0.84 11.08 24.82
CA THR A 34 1.67 11.16 23.60
C THR A 34 2.49 9.91 23.35
N ASP A 35 3.05 9.30 24.41
CA ASP A 35 3.80 8.03 24.32
C ASP A 35 2.88 6.86 23.95
N THR A 36 1.69 6.80 24.55
CA THR A 36 0.70 5.74 24.22
C THR A 36 0.19 5.90 22.78
N LEU A 37 0.00 7.13 22.33
CA LEU A 37 -0.39 7.44 20.96
C LEU A 37 0.71 7.03 19.95
N ALA A 38 1.98 7.33 20.29
CA ALA A 38 3.13 6.93 19.49
C ALA A 38 3.26 5.40 19.45
N PHE A 39 3.12 4.71 20.58
CA PHE A 39 3.10 3.24 20.62
C PHE A 39 2.01 2.65 19.73
N LEU A 40 0.78 3.15 19.84
CA LEU A 40 -0.36 2.62 19.08
C LEU A 40 -0.17 2.80 17.57
N LEU A 41 0.29 3.97 17.13
CA LEU A 41 0.34 4.34 15.71
C LEU A 41 1.69 4.08 15.05
N SER A 42 2.76 3.76 15.80
CA SER A 42 4.05 3.42 15.20
C SER A 42 3.96 2.12 14.40
N PRO A 43 4.34 2.12 13.11
CA PRO A 43 4.39 0.91 12.30
C PRO A 43 5.54 -0.03 12.71
N TYR A 44 6.57 0.50 13.37
CA TYR A 44 7.77 -0.26 13.75
C TYR A 44 7.65 -0.98 15.09
N ILE A 45 6.66 -0.66 15.91
CA ILE A 45 6.39 -1.38 17.16
C ILE A 45 5.39 -2.50 16.87
N LEU A 46 5.90 -3.70 16.72
CA LEU A 46 5.10 -4.92 16.56
C LEU A 46 4.99 -5.59 17.92
N THR A 47 3.78 -5.85 18.40
CA THR A 47 3.59 -6.45 19.71
C THR A 47 3.57 -7.99 19.67
N GLY A 48 3.40 -8.57 18.48
CA GLY A 48 3.21 -10.01 18.32
C GLY A 48 1.91 -10.54 18.93
N MET A 49 1.07 -9.67 19.48
CA MET A 49 -0.16 -10.00 20.20
C MET A 49 -1.39 -9.73 19.35
N SER A 50 -2.08 -10.79 18.92
CA SER A 50 -3.42 -10.70 18.33
C SER A 50 -4.49 -10.97 19.40
N GLU A 51 -5.74 -10.62 19.11
CA GLU A 51 -6.89 -10.95 19.99
C GLU A 51 -6.97 -12.45 20.30
N ARG A 52 -6.69 -13.29 19.30
CA ARG A 52 -6.64 -14.74 19.48
C ARG A 52 -5.54 -15.16 20.46
N LYS A 53 -4.34 -14.55 20.36
CA LYS A 53 -3.22 -14.87 21.25
C LYS A 53 -3.49 -14.41 22.68
N ILE A 54 -3.97 -13.19 22.86
CA ILE A 54 -4.31 -12.65 24.19
C ILE A 54 -5.37 -13.47 24.93
N ASN A 55 -6.23 -14.16 24.19
CA ASN A 55 -7.29 -15.02 24.77
C ASN A 55 -6.89 -16.52 24.79
N LYS A 56 -5.64 -16.87 24.40
CA LYS A 56 -5.14 -18.26 24.44
C LYS A 56 -4.95 -18.70 25.89
N LYS A 57 -5.35 -19.93 26.23
CA LYS A 57 -4.99 -20.56 27.52
C LYS A 57 -3.51 -20.88 27.54
N VAL A 58 -2.79 -20.33 28.48
CA VAL A 58 -1.36 -20.57 28.75
C VAL A 58 -1.14 -20.72 30.26
N ASP A 59 -0.02 -21.31 30.64
CA ASP A 59 0.35 -21.42 32.05
C ASP A 59 0.55 -20.03 32.65
N ALA A 60 -0.07 -19.80 33.79
CA ALA A 60 -0.05 -18.50 34.46
C ALA A 60 1.36 -18.18 35.01
N VAL A 61 1.83 -16.96 34.77
CA VAL A 61 3.04 -16.36 35.37
C VAL A 61 2.62 -15.17 36.20
N ARG A 62 3.38 -14.79 37.19
CA ARG A 62 3.03 -13.66 38.06
C ARG A 62 4.15 -12.62 38.11
N GLY A 63 3.75 -11.35 38.08
CA GLY A 63 4.56 -10.21 38.52
C GLY A 63 5.70 -9.74 37.62
N ALA A 64 5.75 -10.19 36.37
CA ALA A 64 6.84 -9.79 35.45
C ALA A 64 6.69 -8.36 34.92
N ILE A 65 5.45 -7.89 34.70
CA ILE A 65 5.12 -6.58 34.14
C ILE A 65 4.18 -5.87 35.10
N THR A 66 4.62 -4.73 35.67
CA THR A 66 3.90 -4.02 36.73
C THR A 66 3.30 -2.69 36.29
N SER A 67 3.77 -2.12 35.18
CA SER A 67 3.28 -0.83 34.67
C SER A 67 3.04 -0.89 33.15
N TRP A 68 2.32 0.11 32.62
CA TRP A 68 2.14 0.27 31.18
C TRP A 68 3.47 0.51 30.47
N GLU A 69 4.34 1.32 31.05
CA GLU A 69 5.66 1.64 30.55
C GLU A 69 6.51 0.37 30.42
N ASN A 70 6.49 -0.50 31.43
CA ASN A 70 7.16 -1.81 31.36
C ASN A 70 6.54 -2.73 30.31
N ALA A 71 5.22 -2.68 30.11
CA ALA A 71 4.55 -3.46 29.06
C ALA A 71 4.97 -2.99 27.66
N VAL A 72 5.09 -1.69 27.44
CA VAL A 72 5.57 -1.11 26.18
C VAL A 72 7.02 -1.52 25.92
N GLU A 73 7.90 -1.39 26.89
CA GLU A 73 9.31 -1.79 26.81
C GLU A 73 9.45 -3.29 26.50
N TYR A 74 8.72 -4.12 27.23
CA TYR A 74 8.69 -5.56 27.00
C TYR A 74 8.25 -5.92 25.56
N LEU A 75 7.13 -5.37 25.11
CA LEU A 75 6.57 -5.64 23.78
C LEU A 75 7.44 -5.09 22.64
N SER A 76 8.25 -4.05 22.90
CA SER A 76 9.18 -3.51 21.89
C SER A 76 10.34 -4.46 21.60
N THR A 77 10.67 -5.37 22.52
CA THR A 77 11.78 -6.32 22.41
C THR A 77 11.30 -7.78 22.26
N HIS A 78 10.07 -8.09 22.69
CA HIS A 78 9.48 -9.42 22.68
C HIS A 78 8.22 -9.43 21.80
N ASN A 79 8.40 -9.40 20.49
CA ASN A 79 7.34 -9.19 19.52
C ASN A 79 6.88 -10.47 18.79
N THR A 80 7.30 -11.65 19.23
CA THR A 80 6.94 -12.92 18.61
C THR A 80 5.64 -13.52 19.18
N GLY A 81 5.25 -13.09 20.38
CA GLY A 81 4.05 -13.58 21.08
C GLY A 81 4.13 -15.07 21.35
N THR A 82 5.21 -15.51 22.00
CA THR A 82 5.34 -16.87 22.56
C THR A 82 4.35 -17.08 23.70
N ASP A 83 4.17 -18.32 24.15
CA ASP A 83 3.27 -18.61 25.27
C ASP A 83 3.73 -17.90 26.55
N LYS A 84 5.02 -17.72 26.74
CA LYS A 84 5.60 -16.94 27.84
C LYS A 84 5.23 -15.46 27.73
N ASP A 85 5.35 -14.86 26.52
CA ASP A 85 4.98 -13.47 26.30
C ASP A 85 3.48 -13.25 26.54
N ILE A 86 2.67 -14.18 26.08
CA ILE A 86 1.21 -14.18 26.29
C ILE A 86 0.89 -14.22 27.78
N ALA A 87 1.54 -15.12 28.55
CA ALA A 87 1.30 -15.25 29.97
C ALA A 87 1.64 -13.96 30.74
N PHE A 88 2.79 -13.31 30.43
CA PHE A 88 3.17 -12.06 31.06
C PHE A 88 2.19 -10.91 30.75
N ILE A 89 1.73 -10.83 29.54
CA ILE A 89 0.75 -9.79 29.13
C ILE A 89 -0.63 -10.06 29.73
N GLN A 90 -1.06 -11.32 29.81
CA GLN A 90 -2.32 -11.69 30.48
C GLN A 90 -2.28 -11.35 31.97
N ASP A 91 -1.18 -11.66 32.67
CA ASP A 91 -0.99 -11.29 34.09
C ASP A 91 -1.03 -9.77 34.26
N PHE A 92 -0.32 -9.01 33.43
CA PHE A 92 -0.35 -7.55 33.44
C PHE A 92 -1.78 -7.02 33.30
N ILE A 93 -2.57 -7.53 32.31
CA ILE A 93 -3.95 -7.08 32.08
C ILE A 93 -4.84 -7.45 33.26
N ALA A 94 -4.76 -8.68 33.78
CA ALA A 94 -5.57 -9.15 34.89
C ALA A 94 -5.34 -8.35 36.19
N ASN A 95 -4.17 -7.80 36.38
CA ASN A 95 -3.82 -6.95 37.52
C ASN A 95 -4.26 -5.47 37.35
N GLN A 96 -4.87 -5.11 36.19
CA GLN A 96 -5.42 -3.76 36.00
C GLN A 96 -6.87 -3.66 36.48
N PRO A 97 -7.37 -2.44 36.82
CA PRO A 97 -8.78 -2.24 37.09
C PRO A 97 -9.67 -2.80 35.97
N GLU A 98 -10.78 -3.44 36.35
CA GLU A 98 -11.66 -4.15 35.43
C GLU A 98 -12.10 -3.28 34.24
N ASP A 99 -12.47 -2.03 34.52
CA ASP A 99 -12.90 -1.03 33.54
C ASP A 99 -11.76 -0.60 32.58
N MET A 100 -10.49 -0.93 32.89
CA MET A 100 -9.31 -0.61 32.08
C MET A 100 -8.79 -1.80 31.26
N GLN A 101 -9.17 -3.03 31.58
CA GLN A 101 -8.60 -4.24 30.98
C GLN A 101 -8.79 -4.28 29.46
N ASP A 102 -9.99 -3.97 28.98
CA ASP A 102 -10.27 -3.95 27.53
C ASP A 102 -9.53 -2.83 26.81
N PHE A 103 -9.31 -1.69 27.48
CA PHE A 103 -8.49 -0.63 26.92
C PHE A 103 -7.03 -1.07 26.73
N TYR A 104 -6.43 -1.73 27.72
CA TYR A 104 -5.08 -2.29 27.59
C TYR A 104 -4.99 -3.40 26.56
N LYS A 105 -6.00 -4.29 26.47
CA LYS A 105 -6.07 -5.29 25.39
C LYS A 105 -6.04 -4.61 24.01
N GLY A 106 -6.88 -3.58 23.83
CA GLY A 106 -6.96 -2.82 22.60
C GLY A 106 -5.66 -2.11 22.23
N LEU A 107 -4.93 -1.56 23.21
CA LEU A 107 -3.61 -0.97 23.01
C LEU A 107 -2.58 -2.02 22.56
N ILE A 108 -2.50 -3.12 23.30
CA ILE A 108 -1.53 -4.21 23.08
C ILE A 108 -1.75 -4.89 21.73
N THR A 109 -2.99 -5.15 21.36
CA THR A 109 -3.35 -5.73 20.05
C THR A 109 -3.31 -4.71 18.91
N LYS A 110 -3.10 -3.43 19.22
CA LYS A 110 -3.20 -2.29 18.29
C LYS A 110 -4.55 -2.25 17.55
N SER A 111 -5.62 -2.72 18.18
CA SER A 111 -6.96 -2.79 17.59
C SER A 111 -7.77 -1.50 17.77
N ILE A 112 -7.32 -0.56 18.64
CA ILE A 112 -8.00 0.71 18.86
C ILE A 112 -7.93 1.58 17.61
N LYS A 113 -9.10 1.91 17.06
CA LYS A 113 -9.21 2.79 15.90
C LYS A 113 -9.56 4.20 16.33
N LEU A 114 -8.61 5.12 16.22
CA LEU A 114 -8.81 6.54 16.58
C LEU A 114 -9.40 7.38 15.43
N GLY A 115 -9.47 6.81 14.22
CA GLY A 115 -9.89 7.55 13.02
C GLY A 115 -8.92 8.67 12.62
N CYS A 116 -7.68 8.65 13.12
CA CYS A 116 -6.56 9.47 12.67
C CYS A 116 -5.31 8.59 12.51
N ASP A 117 -4.42 9.02 11.65
CA ASP A 117 -3.16 8.36 11.31
C ASP A 117 -1.95 9.10 11.89
N ALA A 118 -0.77 8.51 11.79
CA ALA A 118 0.50 9.12 12.20
C ALA A 118 0.71 10.50 11.55
N LYS A 119 0.32 10.68 10.30
CA LYS A 119 0.44 11.96 9.59
C LYS A 119 -0.38 13.07 10.23
N THR A 120 -1.61 12.75 10.66
CA THR A 120 -2.48 13.71 11.37
C THR A 120 -1.88 14.10 12.71
N VAL A 121 -1.28 13.16 13.44
CA VAL A 121 -0.60 13.42 14.71
C VAL A 121 0.67 14.24 14.49
N ASN A 122 1.48 13.89 13.50
CA ASN A 122 2.72 14.60 13.16
C ASN A 122 2.49 16.05 12.69
N GLN A 123 1.31 16.37 12.15
CA GLN A 123 0.93 17.75 11.84
C GLN A 123 0.75 18.62 13.09
N VAL A 124 0.49 18.01 14.24
CA VAL A 124 0.23 18.70 15.52
C VAL A 124 1.44 18.67 16.45
N LEU A 125 2.04 17.47 16.63
CA LEU A 125 3.12 17.25 17.60
C LEU A 125 4.53 17.43 17.01
N GLY A 126 4.61 17.64 15.69
CA GLY A 126 5.89 17.82 14.98
C GLY A 126 6.20 16.69 14.00
N LYS A 127 6.91 17.04 12.92
CA LYS A 127 7.33 16.07 11.89
C LYS A 127 8.19 14.97 12.53
N GLY A 128 7.82 13.71 12.30
CA GLY A 128 8.58 12.55 12.79
C GLY A 128 8.32 12.17 14.25
N PHE A 129 7.37 12.83 14.93
CA PHE A 129 6.98 12.45 16.30
C PHE A 129 6.55 10.98 16.37
N ILE A 130 5.70 10.56 15.45
CA ILE A 130 5.45 9.14 15.18
C ILE A 130 6.22 8.80 13.91
N PRO A 131 7.14 7.82 13.96
CA PRO A 131 7.81 7.36 12.76
C PRO A 131 6.77 6.94 11.71
N SER A 132 6.86 7.46 10.49
CA SER A 132 6.01 7.05 9.40
C SER A 132 6.79 6.16 8.44
N PHE A 133 6.18 5.06 8.03
CA PHE A 133 6.70 4.25 6.95
C PHE A 133 6.21 4.87 5.63
N GLU A 134 7.04 5.70 5.05
CA GLU A 134 6.72 6.30 3.75
C GLU A 134 7.72 5.82 2.70
N ILE A 135 7.20 5.46 1.54
CA ILE A 135 7.98 5.06 0.36
C ILE A 135 7.55 5.88 -0.84
N GLN A 136 8.40 5.93 -1.85
CA GLN A 136 8.13 6.68 -3.07
C GLN A 136 6.92 6.14 -3.80
N LEU A 137 6.02 7.05 -4.23
CA LEU A 137 4.82 6.73 -4.99
C LEU A 137 4.81 7.48 -6.33
N ALA A 138 4.43 6.77 -7.38
CA ALA A 138 4.38 7.32 -8.73
C ALA A 138 3.17 8.24 -8.94
N GLU A 139 3.38 9.36 -9.63
CA GLU A 139 2.33 10.12 -10.29
C GLU A 139 1.92 9.46 -11.60
N LYS A 140 0.83 9.91 -12.23
CA LYS A 140 0.38 9.41 -13.53
C LYS A 140 1.01 10.23 -14.65
N TYR A 141 1.64 9.55 -15.60
CA TYR A 141 2.31 10.20 -16.73
C TYR A 141 1.36 11.06 -17.56
N PHE A 142 0.21 10.54 -17.95
CA PHE A 142 -0.75 11.26 -18.82
C PHE A 142 -1.34 12.52 -18.18
N GLU A 143 -1.31 12.64 -16.85
CA GLU A 143 -1.72 13.86 -16.15
C GLU A 143 -0.56 14.88 -16.07
N LYS A 144 0.69 14.42 -16.19
CA LYS A 144 1.90 15.24 -15.97
C LYS A 144 3.02 14.95 -16.98
N PRO A 145 2.74 14.88 -18.31
CA PRO A 145 3.74 14.49 -19.30
C PRO A 145 4.92 15.46 -19.40
N ASN A 146 4.67 16.74 -19.08
CA ASN A 146 5.68 17.80 -19.09
C ASN A 146 6.76 17.65 -17.99
N LYS A 147 6.55 16.76 -17.03
CA LYS A 147 7.51 16.51 -15.94
C LYS A 147 8.66 15.60 -16.38
N VAL A 148 8.52 14.88 -17.48
CA VAL A 148 9.64 14.12 -18.06
C VAL A 148 10.58 15.07 -18.78
N VAL A 149 11.68 15.41 -18.10
CA VAL A 149 12.72 16.32 -18.60
C VAL A 149 14.09 15.65 -18.45
N GLY A 150 14.93 15.75 -19.48
CA GLY A 150 16.25 15.14 -19.49
C GLY A 150 16.21 13.62 -19.67
N ASN A 151 17.23 12.95 -19.17
CA ASN A 151 17.33 11.49 -19.25
C ASN A 151 16.40 10.82 -18.25
N PHE A 152 15.81 9.72 -18.67
CA PHE A 152 14.93 8.87 -17.87
C PHE A 152 15.19 7.39 -18.15
N THR A 153 14.79 6.56 -17.21
CA THR A 153 14.87 5.11 -17.29
C THR A 153 13.49 4.52 -17.31
N LEU A 154 13.20 3.62 -18.27
CA LEU A 154 11.98 2.84 -18.31
C LEU A 154 12.21 1.46 -17.68
N THR A 155 11.25 1.02 -16.88
CA THR A 155 11.17 -0.34 -16.35
C THR A 155 9.75 -0.87 -16.54
N GLU A 156 9.58 -2.19 -16.50
CA GLU A 156 8.25 -2.80 -16.49
C GLU A 156 7.48 -2.37 -15.24
N LYS A 157 6.20 -2.08 -15.40
CA LYS A 157 5.31 -1.92 -14.28
C LYS A 157 4.74 -3.27 -13.88
N LEU A 158 5.25 -3.84 -12.80
CA LEU A 158 4.79 -5.10 -12.26
C LEU A 158 3.43 -4.93 -11.56
N ASP A 159 2.57 -5.91 -11.71
CA ASP A 159 1.29 -6.01 -10.99
C ASP A 159 1.41 -7.10 -9.91
N GLY A 160 1.82 -6.70 -8.73
CA GLY A 160 2.12 -7.62 -7.63
C GLY A 160 1.79 -7.02 -6.27
N PHE A 161 2.63 -7.34 -5.30
CA PHE A 161 2.53 -6.83 -3.94
C PHE A 161 3.82 -6.07 -3.59
N ARG A 162 3.71 -4.74 -3.39
CA ARG A 162 4.85 -3.90 -3.03
C ARG A 162 5.51 -4.40 -1.75
N LEU A 163 6.82 -4.63 -1.83
CA LEU A 163 7.64 -5.06 -0.72
C LEU A 163 8.81 -4.09 -0.55
N ALA A 164 8.98 -3.59 0.65
CA ALA A 164 10.16 -2.85 1.07
C ALA A 164 10.97 -3.75 2.02
N THR A 165 12.27 -3.80 1.81
CA THR A 165 13.19 -4.59 2.65
C THR A 165 14.12 -3.66 3.38
N ILE A 166 14.17 -3.77 4.70
CA ILE A 166 15.12 -3.08 5.56
C ILE A 166 16.15 -4.09 6.04
N ILE A 167 17.42 -3.78 5.83
CA ILE A 167 18.53 -4.55 6.36
C ILE A 167 19.28 -3.67 7.35
N HIS A 168 19.39 -4.12 8.59
CA HIS A 168 20.10 -3.41 9.63
C HIS A 168 20.84 -4.39 10.56
N ASN A 169 22.16 -4.26 10.65
CA ASN A 169 23.02 -5.16 11.39
C ASN A 169 22.75 -6.63 11.05
N ASP A 170 22.72 -6.96 9.75
CA ASP A 170 22.44 -8.28 9.19
C ASP A 170 21.02 -8.82 9.42
N LYS A 171 20.17 -8.10 10.15
CA LYS A 171 18.76 -8.43 10.30
C LYS A 171 17.98 -7.96 9.07
N ILE A 172 17.23 -8.87 8.45
CA ILE A 172 16.40 -8.60 7.29
C ILE A 172 14.93 -8.53 7.72
N GLU A 173 14.26 -7.46 7.38
CA GLU A 173 12.85 -7.25 7.68
C GLU A 173 12.11 -6.79 6.42
N PHE A 174 10.92 -7.37 6.20
CA PHE A 174 10.08 -7.08 5.04
C PHE A 174 8.84 -6.30 5.46
N TYR A 175 8.49 -5.30 4.69
CA TYR A 175 7.34 -4.43 4.96
C TYR A 175 6.48 -4.23 3.72
N SER A 176 5.17 -4.20 3.92
CA SER A 176 4.24 -3.81 2.87
C SER A 176 4.36 -2.31 2.56
N ARG A 177 3.73 -1.86 1.49
CA ARG A 177 3.62 -0.45 1.12
C ARG A 177 3.13 0.47 2.25
N GLN A 178 2.35 -0.05 3.20
CA GLN A 178 1.81 0.69 4.34
C GLN A 178 2.65 0.52 5.62
N GLY A 179 3.82 -0.10 5.54
CA GLY A 179 4.68 -0.35 6.69
C GLY A 179 4.20 -1.50 7.58
N GLN A 180 3.34 -2.38 7.08
CA GLN A 180 2.97 -3.59 7.79
C GLN A 180 4.05 -4.65 7.58
N PHE A 181 4.51 -5.25 8.66
CA PHE A 181 5.50 -6.31 8.62
C PHE A 181 4.97 -7.55 7.89
N VAL A 182 5.80 -8.13 7.02
CA VAL A 182 5.46 -9.29 6.20
C VAL A 182 6.36 -10.46 6.60
N GLU A 183 5.81 -11.37 7.40
CA GLU A 183 6.51 -12.56 7.89
C GLU A 183 6.38 -13.74 6.91
N GLY A 184 7.28 -14.70 7.04
CA GLY A 184 7.15 -16.03 6.45
C GLY A 184 7.51 -16.12 4.96
N LEU A 185 8.17 -15.13 4.40
CA LEU A 185 8.73 -15.13 3.03
C LEU A 185 10.03 -15.96 2.98
N VAL A 186 9.95 -17.26 3.34
CA VAL A 186 11.14 -18.09 3.63
C VAL A 186 12.11 -18.17 2.46
N GLU A 187 11.62 -18.37 1.24
CA GLU A 187 12.46 -18.49 0.03
C GLU A 187 13.10 -17.15 -0.34
N VAL A 188 12.33 -16.06 -0.26
CA VAL A 188 12.83 -14.70 -0.50
C VAL A 188 13.84 -14.28 0.56
N GLU A 189 13.61 -14.66 1.83
CA GLU A 189 14.51 -14.35 2.94
C GLU A 189 15.84 -15.13 2.82
N GLU A 190 15.80 -16.40 2.44
CA GLU A 190 17.00 -17.20 2.19
C GLU A 190 17.85 -16.61 1.06
N ASP A 191 17.21 -16.29 -0.06
CA ASP A 191 17.88 -15.65 -1.19
C ASP A 191 18.40 -14.26 -0.82
N MET A 192 17.67 -13.47 -0.03
CA MET A 192 18.12 -12.16 0.45
C MET A 192 19.34 -12.28 1.36
N LYS A 193 19.39 -13.28 2.26
CA LYS A 193 20.58 -13.56 3.07
C LYS A 193 21.81 -13.88 2.19
N MET A 194 21.62 -14.67 1.14
CA MET A 194 22.68 -14.97 0.18
C MET A 194 23.12 -13.70 -0.58
N PHE A 195 22.15 -12.92 -1.06
CA PHE A 195 22.39 -11.64 -1.75
C PHE A 195 23.21 -10.67 -0.88
N CYS A 196 22.83 -10.51 0.38
CA CYS A 196 23.55 -9.66 1.33
C CYS A 196 24.97 -10.19 1.60
N LYS A 197 25.11 -11.50 1.81
CA LYS A 197 26.42 -12.12 2.09
C LYS A 197 27.41 -11.93 0.94
N VAL A 198 26.98 -12.19 -0.29
CA VAL A 198 27.87 -12.06 -1.48
C VAL A 198 28.26 -10.60 -1.71
N ASN A 199 27.34 -9.67 -1.49
CA ASN A 199 27.56 -8.24 -1.69
C ASN A 199 28.10 -7.52 -0.44
N LYS A 200 28.32 -8.22 0.67
CA LYS A 200 28.80 -7.66 1.96
C LYS A 200 27.90 -6.50 2.46
N LEU A 201 26.60 -6.68 2.34
CA LEU A 201 25.61 -5.68 2.74
C LEU A 201 25.13 -5.97 4.17
N HIS A 202 25.43 -5.06 5.09
CA HIS A 202 25.02 -5.14 6.50
C HIS A 202 23.88 -4.17 6.82
N ASN A 203 23.78 -3.08 6.07
CA ASN A 203 22.79 -2.03 6.23
C ASN A 203 22.37 -1.55 4.83
N ALA A 204 21.09 -1.66 4.51
CA ALA A 204 20.53 -1.23 3.23
C ALA A 204 19.01 -1.13 3.29
N PHE A 205 18.44 -0.44 2.35
CA PHE A 205 17.01 -0.46 2.02
C PHE A 205 16.81 -0.86 0.56
N PHE A 206 15.89 -1.77 0.32
CA PHE A 206 15.48 -2.14 -1.04
C PHE A 206 13.97 -1.96 -1.22
N ASP A 207 13.61 -1.42 -2.37
CA ASP A 207 12.23 -1.22 -2.78
C ASP A 207 11.93 -2.06 -4.01
N GLY A 208 10.84 -2.82 -3.98
CA GLY A 208 10.54 -3.75 -5.05
C GLY A 208 9.10 -4.25 -5.03
N GLU A 209 8.83 -5.22 -5.88
CA GLU A 209 7.51 -5.84 -6.05
C GLU A 209 7.63 -7.35 -5.95
N LEU A 210 6.78 -8.00 -5.14
CA LEU A 210 6.59 -9.45 -5.17
C LEU A 210 5.68 -9.81 -6.33
N VAL A 211 6.10 -10.82 -7.11
CA VAL A 211 5.28 -11.49 -8.12
C VAL A 211 5.33 -13.01 -7.88
N ALA A 212 4.49 -13.78 -8.54
CA ALA A 212 4.62 -15.23 -8.52
C ALA A 212 5.90 -15.65 -9.27
N VAL A 213 6.55 -16.75 -8.85
CA VAL A 213 7.75 -17.28 -9.54
C VAL A 213 7.45 -17.59 -11.00
N ASN A 214 6.26 -18.10 -11.30
CA ASN A 214 5.78 -18.40 -12.65
C ASN A 214 4.89 -17.28 -13.24
N CYS A 215 5.15 -16.03 -12.89
CA CYS A 215 4.31 -14.91 -13.33
C CYS A 215 4.21 -14.76 -14.86
N GLU A 216 5.17 -15.31 -15.62
CA GLU A 216 5.14 -15.29 -17.09
C GLU A 216 4.06 -16.22 -17.68
N GLU A 217 3.62 -17.22 -16.93
CA GLU A 217 2.54 -18.16 -17.28
C GLU A 217 1.14 -17.66 -16.87
N LEU A 218 1.09 -16.58 -16.08
CA LEU A 218 -0.12 -16.04 -15.50
C LEU A 218 -0.50 -14.73 -16.19
N SER A 219 -1.80 -14.47 -16.31
CA SER A 219 -2.27 -13.13 -16.61
C SER A 219 -1.93 -12.16 -15.47
N SER A 220 -1.92 -10.85 -15.74
CA SER A 220 -1.66 -9.83 -14.72
C SER A 220 -2.61 -9.97 -13.51
N ASP A 221 -3.90 -10.20 -13.77
CA ASP A 221 -4.91 -10.38 -12.72
C ASP A 221 -4.69 -11.66 -11.88
N GLU A 222 -4.37 -12.78 -12.52
CA GLU A 222 -4.07 -14.03 -11.83
C GLU A 222 -2.82 -13.90 -10.95
N ASN A 223 -1.75 -13.30 -11.49
CA ASN A 223 -0.54 -13.00 -10.73
C ASN A 223 -0.85 -12.14 -9.51
N TYR A 224 -1.55 -11.01 -9.70
CA TYR A 224 -1.93 -10.12 -8.60
C TYR A 224 -2.74 -10.84 -7.52
N LYS A 225 -3.75 -11.65 -7.90
CA LYS A 225 -4.59 -12.40 -6.95
C LYS A 225 -3.77 -13.44 -6.16
N VAL A 226 -2.96 -14.23 -6.86
CA VAL A 226 -2.09 -15.25 -6.23
C VAL A 226 -1.13 -14.59 -5.25
N VAL A 227 -0.42 -13.56 -5.70
CA VAL A 227 0.59 -12.87 -4.90
C VAL A 227 -0.03 -12.18 -3.69
N THR A 228 -1.13 -11.43 -3.89
CA THR A 228 -1.80 -10.71 -2.79
C THR A 228 -2.38 -11.66 -1.76
N LYS A 229 -2.99 -12.76 -2.20
CA LYS A 229 -3.51 -13.82 -1.30
C LYS A 229 -2.37 -14.44 -0.50
N THR A 230 -1.28 -14.81 -1.16
CA THR A 230 -0.10 -15.43 -0.51
C THR A 230 0.57 -14.46 0.45
N ALA A 231 0.86 -13.23 0.03
CA ALA A 231 1.54 -12.22 0.85
C ALA A 231 0.74 -11.84 2.12
N ARG A 232 -0.59 -11.88 2.05
CA ARG A 232 -1.48 -11.59 3.20
C ARG A 232 -1.84 -12.81 4.03
N SER A 233 -1.50 -14.01 3.59
CA SER A 233 -1.78 -15.24 4.35
C SER A 233 -0.96 -15.31 5.64
N LYS A 234 -1.40 -16.09 6.61
CA LYS A 234 -0.64 -16.41 7.82
C LYS A 234 0.31 -17.58 7.57
N GLY A 235 1.45 -17.57 8.26
CA GLY A 235 2.42 -18.66 8.20
C GLY A 235 3.40 -18.55 7.02
N ILE A 236 3.89 -19.69 6.57
CA ILE A 236 4.93 -19.79 5.52
C ILE A 236 4.34 -19.40 4.16
N LYS A 237 5.06 -18.57 3.42
CA LYS A 237 4.74 -18.09 2.07
C LYS A 237 5.79 -18.58 1.10
N ARG A 238 5.33 -19.23 0.03
CA ARG A 238 6.19 -19.83 -1.00
C ARG A 238 5.75 -19.45 -2.41
N GLY A 239 6.63 -19.68 -3.38
CA GLY A 239 6.38 -19.44 -4.79
C GLY A 239 6.33 -17.96 -5.17
N LEU A 240 6.98 -17.09 -4.37
CA LEU A 240 7.08 -15.65 -4.64
C LEU A 240 8.49 -15.27 -5.05
N LYS A 241 8.60 -14.27 -5.94
CA LYS A 241 9.83 -13.68 -6.43
C LYS A 241 9.81 -12.18 -6.16
N TYR A 242 10.85 -11.66 -5.55
CA TYR A 242 11.02 -10.25 -5.24
C TYR A 242 11.84 -9.55 -6.31
N ASN A 243 11.21 -8.67 -7.07
CA ASN A 243 11.86 -7.86 -8.09
C ASN A 243 12.19 -6.48 -7.52
N ILE A 244 13.46 -6.26 -7.24
CA ILE A 244 13.99 -5.00 -6.68
C ILE A 244 14.16 -4.00 -7.82
N PHE A 245 13.65 -2.79 -7.65
CA PHE A 245 13.74 -1.72 -8.65
C PHE A 245 14.38 -0.43 -8.12
N ASP A 246 14.51 -0.25 -6.80
CA ASP A 246 15.25 0.88 -6.22
C ASP A 246 15.96 0.47 -4.93
N THR A 247 16.95 1.27 -4.50
CA THR A 247 17.72 1.06 -3.27
C THR A 247 18.16 2.37 -2.66
N LEU A 248 18.28 2.40 -1.34
CA LEU A 248 18.83 3.49 -0.54
C LEU A 248 19.81 2.93 0.47
N SER A 249 20.66 3.79 1.06
CA SER A 249 21.29 3.44 2.31
C SER A 249 20.24 3.31 3.44
N TYR A 250 20.55 2.58 4.47
CA TYR A 250 19.69 2.47 5.65
C TYR A 250 19.44 3.86 6.28
N GLU A 251 20.46 4.69 6.33
CA GLU A 251 20.43 6.04 6.90
C GLU A 251 19.52 6.98 6.09
N GLU A 252 19.60 6.94 4.74
CA GLU A 252 18.69 7.73 3.88
C GLU A 252 17.24 7.32 4.11
N PHE A 253 16.96 6.02 4.23
CA PHE A 253 15.61 5.55 4.48
C PHE A 253 15.10 5.96 5.85
N MET A 254 15.89 5.76 6.91
CA MET A 254 15.47 6.08 8.28
C MET A 254 15.33 7.58 8.53
N SER A 255 16.19 8.40 7.91
CA SER A 255 16.06 9.87 7.98
C SER A 255 14.96 10.44 7.09
N GLN A 256 14.36 9.62 6.22
CA GLN A 256 13.38 10.05 5.20
C GLN A 256 13.95 11.19 4.34
N ASN A 257 15.25 11.13 4.05
CA ASN A 257 15.96 12.06 3.20
C ASN A 257 16.92 11.30 2.29
N CYS A 258 16.80 11.47 0.98
CA CYS A 258 17.67 10.85 -0.01
C CYS A 258 18.25 11.93 -0.92
N ASP A 259 19.57 12.06 -0.91
CA ASP A 259 20.32 13.00 -1.73
C ASP A 259 21.00 12.31 -2.93
N THR A 260 20.72 11.02 -3.12
CA THR A 260 21.28 10.21 -4.21
C THR A 260 20.32 10.15 -5.39
N GLU A 261 20.77 10.59 -6.57
CA GLU A 261 20.01 10.57 -7.82
C GLU A 261 19.70 9.13 -8.28
N TYR A 262 18.56 8.93 -8.94
CA TYR A 262 18.11 7.61 -9.39
C TYR A 262 19.15 6.87 -10.22
N TYR A 263 19.85 7.54 -11.15
CA TYR A 263 20.82 6.87 -12.01
C TYR A 263 21.98 6.24 -11.19
N LYS A 264 22.39 6.85 -10.08
CA LYS A 264 23.44 6.31 -9.18
C LYS A 264 22.92 5.11 -8.40
N ARG A 265 21.69 5.21 -7.87
CA ARG A 265 21.03 4.10 -7.18
C ARG A 265 20.83 2.90 -8.13
N ARG A 266 20.48 3.19 -9.39
CA ARG A 266 20.33 2.16 -10.42
C ARG A 266 21.66 1.52 -10.81
N GLN A 267 22.74 2.30 -10.90
CA GLN A 267 24.08 1.76 -11.11
C GLN A 267 24.47 0.80 -9.97
N LEU A 268 24.23 1.18 -8.72
CA LEU A 268 24.47 0.32 -7.56
C LEU A 268 23.70 -1.00 -7.69
N LEU A 269 22.40 -0.97 -7.99
CA LEU A 269 21.60 -2.18 -8.20
C LEU A 269 22.19 -3.08 -9.29
N ASN A 270 22.64 -2.50 -10.42
CA ASN A 270 23.24 -3.25 -11.50
C ASN A 270 24.56 -3.90 -11.08
N GLU A 271 25.38 -3.23 -10.25
CA GLU A 271 26.60 -3.81 -9.71
C GLU A 271 26.30 -4.97 -8.76
N LEU A 272 25.33 -4.79 -7.85
CA LEU A 272 24.93 -5.82 -6.90
C LEU A 272 24.40 -7.09 -7.57
N SER A 273 23.85 -6.98 -8.79
CA SER A 273 23.28 -8.10 -9.53
C SER A 273 24.32 -8.95 -10.29
N LYS A 274 25.54 -8.45 -10.54
CA LYS A 274 26.50 -9.05 -11.47
C LYS A 274 26.94 -10.47 -11.12
N ASN A 275 26.94 -10.83 -9.86
CA ASN A 275 27.52 -12.09 -9.37
C ASN A 275 26.50 -13.06 -8.77
N ILE A 276 25.21 -12.83 -9.00
CA ILE A 276 24.16 -13.58 -8.31
C ILE A 276 23.08 -14.00 -9.30
N ASN A 277 22.82 -15.30 -9.34
CA ASN A 277 21.65 -15.87 -9.98
C ASN A 277 20.82 -16.56 -8.90
N LEU A 278 19.77 -15.85 -8.44
CA LEU A 278 18.86 -16.31 -7.39
C LEU A 278 17.47 -16.54 -7.98
N THR A 279 16.75 -17.52 -7.45
CA THR A 279 15.41 -17.86 -7.96
C THR A 279 14.36 -16.87 -7.50
N HIS A 280 14.44 -16.46 -6.22
CA HIS A 280 13.40 -15.66 -5.56
C HIS A 280 13.77 -14.18 -5.41
N ILE A 281 14.95 -13.75 -5.91
CA ILE A 281 15.36 -12.35 -5.98
C ILE A 281 15.83 -12.01 -7.37
N ASN A 282 15.39 -10.88 -7.87
CA ASN A 282 15.79 -10.35 -9.16
C ASN A 282 15.91 -8.83 -9.08
N ILE A 283 16.89 -8.27 -9.78
CA ILE A 283 16.93 -6.83 -10.04
C ILE A 283 16.14 -6.56 -11.32
N LEU A 284 15.06 -5.79 -11.20
CA LEU A 284 14.16 -5.52 -12.32
C LEU A 284 14.93 -4.93 -13.52
N PRO A 285 14.85 -5.55 -14.72
CA PRO A 285 15.59 -5.08 -15.89
C PRO A 285 15.19 -3.66 -16.31
N VAL A 286 16.15 -2.93 -16.87
CA VAL A 286 15.92 -1.66 -17.56
C VAL A 286 15.47 -1.97 -18.99
N LEU A 287 14.36 -1.38 -19.40
CA LEU A 287 13.84 -1.47 -20.77
C LEU A 287 14.49 -0.43 -21.70
N TYR A 288 14.68 0.78 -21.16
CA TYR A 288 15.28 1.90 -21.90
C TYR A 288 15.94 2.88 -20.93
N ASN A 289 17.03 3.51 -21.37
CA ASN A 289 17.67 4.62 -20.66
C ASN A 289 18.12 5.66 -21.70
N GLY A 290 17.57 6.86 -21.64
CA GLY A 290 17.87 7.95 -22.58
C GLY A 290 16.92 9.11 -22.41
N SER A 291 16.86 10.00 -23.41
CA SER A 291 16.03 11.22 -23.39
C SER A 291 14.94 11.26 -24.44
N ASP A 292 14.84 10.23 -25.28
CA ASP A 292 13.84 10.14 -26.34
C ASP A 292 12.47 9.76 -25.77
N LYS A 293 11.53 10.70 -25.80
CA LYS A 293 10.18 10.52 -25.25
C LYS A 293 9.29 9.59 -26.08
N ASP A 294 9.58 9.40 -27.36
CA ASP A 294 8.80 8.51 -28.22
C ASP A 294 8.93 7.06 -27.75
N MET A 295 10.05 6.71 -27.12
CA MET A 295 10.29 5.41 -26.50
C MET A 295 9.25 5.08 -25.41
N ILE A 296 8.66 6.09 -24.76
CA ILE A 296 7.62 5.86 -23.75
C ILE A 296 6.41 5.18 -24.39
N MET A 297 5.94 5.68 -25.53
CA MET A 297 4.79 5.11 -26.21
C MET A 297 5.15 3.79 -26.89
N GLU A 298 6.37 3.65 -27.42
CA GLU A 298 6.85 2.40 -28.00
C GLU A 298 6.84 1.26 -26.96
N TYR A 299 7.44 1.48 -25.77
CA TYR A 299 7.46 0.47 -24.71
C TYR A 299 6.10 0.25 -24.04
N LEU A 300 5.23 1.26 -24.02
CA LEU A 300 3.83 1.07 -23.58
C LEU A 300 3.07 0.15 -24.54
N ASN A 301 3.27 0.30 -25.86
CA ASN A 301 2.66 -0.57 -26.87
C ASN A 301 3.20 -2.00 -26.75
N LYS A 302 4.53 -2.18 -26.58
CA LYS A 302 5.13 -3.48 -26.29
C LYS A 302 4.55 -4.12 -25.02
N ALA A 303 4.32 -3.33 -23.96
CA ALA A 303 3.67 -3.82 -22.76
C ALA A 303 2.23 -4.26 -23.02
N ARG A 304 1.48 -3.54 -23.87
CA ARG A 304 0.12 -3.91 -24.29
C ARG A 304 0.12 -5.25 -25.06
N GLU A 305 1.00 -5.40 -26.04
CA GLU A 305 1.12 -6.62 -26.84
C GLU A 305 1.46 -7.84 -25.99
N ASN A 306 2.22 -7.65 -24.92
CA ASN A 306 2.62 -8.70 -23.99
C ASN A 306 1.71 -8.81 -22.77
N HIS A 307 0.53 -8.22 -22.77
CA HIS A 307 -0.45 -8.25 -21.67
C HIS A 307 0.09 -7.82 -20.31
N LYS A 308 1.04 -6.87 -20.30
CA LYS A 308 1.62 -6.28 -19.08
C LYS A 308 0.83 -5.06 -18.62
N GLU A 309 0.90 -4.72 -17.31
CA GLU A 309 0.19 -3.58 -16.73
C GLU A 309 0.59 -2.22 -17.32
N GLY A 310 1.85 -2.10 -17.77
CA GLY A 310 2.39 -0.88 -18.32
C GLY A 310 3.89 -0.73 -18.02
N ILE A 311 4.34 0.50 -17.96
CA ILE A 311 5.74 0.84 -17.67
C ILE A 311 5.85 1.91 -16.58
N MET A 312 7.03 1.99 -15.97
CA MET A 312 7.43 3.03 -15.04
C MET A 312 8.51 3.91 -15.66
N ILE A 313 8.41 5.22 -15.44
CA ILE A 313 9.41 6.21 -15.83
C ILE A 313 10.08 6.70 -14.56
N ASN A 314 11.39 6.51 -14.46
CA ASN A 314 12.22 7.07 -13.40
C ASN A 314 13.05 8.21 -14.01
N LEU A 315 12.94 9.43 -13.48
CA LEU A 315 13.81 10.52 -13.90
C LEU A 315 15.22 10.27 -13.37
N ASN A 316 16.23 10.27 -14.25
CA ASN A 316 17.60 9.90 -13.90
C ASN A 316 18.18 10.80 -12.78
N ASN A 317 17.85 12.09 -12.79
CA ASN A 317 18.26 13.05 -11.73
C ASN A 317 17.27 13.11 -10.56
N GLY A 318 16.24 12.25 -10.56
CA GLY A 318 15.23 12.25 -9.51
C GLY A 318 15.75 11.67 -8.19
N MET A 319 15.57 12.42 -7.10
CA MET A 319 15.80 11.88 -5.76
C MET A 319 14.66 10.96 -5.35
N TYR A 320 14.92 10.02 -4.45
CA TYR A 320 13.85 9.22 -3.84
C TYR A 320 13.09 10.10 -2.84
N GLU A 321 11.83 10.36 -3.13
CA GLU A 321 10.98 11.17 -2.26
C GLU A 321 10.00 10.27 -1.52
N PHE A 322 9.94 10.38 -0.21
CA PHE A 322 9.06 9.60 0.68
C PHE A 322 7.60 10.09 0.63
N LYS A 323 7.08 10.22 -0.59
CA LYS A 323 5.72 10.69 -0.90
C LYS A 323 5.38 10.36 -2.37
N ARG A 324 4.21 10.77 -2.80
CA ARG A 324 3.88 10.80 -4.22
C ARG A 324 4.68 11.91 -4.93
N THR A 325 5.36 11.56 -6.04
CA THR A 325 6.29 12.45 -6.73
C THR A 325 6.27 12.25 -8.24
N THR A 326 6.67 13.29 -8.95
CA THR A 326 6.90 13.27 -10.40
C THR A 326 8.29 12.74 -10.78
N ASN A 327 9.20 12.50 -9.82
CA ASN A 327 10.47 11.83 -10.09
C ASN A 327 10.27 10.37 -10.52
N LEU A 328 9.07 9.83 -10.20
CA LEU A 328 8.60 8.51 -10.61
C LEU A 328 7.21 8.67 -11.24
N LEU A 329 7.03 8.22 -12.47
CA LEU A 329 5.76 8.27 -13.17
C LEU A 329 5.34 6.88 -13.62
N LYS A 330 4.04 6.60 -13.53
CA LYS A 330 3.46 5.35 -14.03
C LYS A 330 2.70 5.62 -15.32
N VAL A 331 2.91 4.75 -16.30
CA VAL A 331 2.20 4.73 -17.58
C VAL A 331 1.48 3.39 -17.66
N LYS A 332 0.15 3.42 -17.53
CA LYS A 332 -0.66 2.21 -17.58
C LYS A 332 -1.20 1.99 -18.98
N VAL A 333 -1.23 0.73 -19.40
CA VAL A 333 -2.03 0.29 -20.54
C VAL A 333 -3.50 0.42 -20.13
N MET A 334 -4.27 1.17 -20.90
CA MET A 334 -5.72 1.27 -20.73
C MET A 334 -6.39 0.94 -22.04
N GLN A 335 -7.55 0.31 -21.95
CA GLN A 335 -8.44 0.02 -23.08
C GLN A 335 -9.64 0.93 -22.98
N ASP A 336 -10.23 1.29 -24.11
CA ASP A 336 -11.48 2.04 -24.17
C ASP A 336 -12.58 1.10 -24.63
N ALA A 337 -13.78 1.25 -24.06
CA ALA A 337 -14.98 0.60 -24.55
C ALA A 337 -16.15 1.59 -24.49
N ASP A 338 -17.06 1.47 -25.44
CA ASP A 338 -18.30 2.24 -25.45
C ASP A 338 -19.41 1.38 -24.81
N LEU A 339 -19.78 1.70 -23.57
CA LEU A 339 -20.59 0.87 -22.69
C LEU A 339 -21.89 1.56 -22.33
N LYS A 340 -22.94 0.77 -22.07
CA LYS A 340 -24.24 1.29 -21.66
C LYS A 340 -24.29 1.57 -20.18
N ILE A 341 -24.73 2.76 -19.80
CA ILE A 341 -25.00 3.13 -18.41
C ILE A 341 -26.43 2.64 -18.09
N VAL A 342 -26.52 1.69 -17.15
CA VAL A 342 -27.80 1.05 -16.81
C VAL A 342 -28.35 1.51 -15.47
N ASP A 343 -27.50 2.07 -14.59
CA ASP A 343 -27.91 2.58 -13.29
C ASP A 343 -26.90 3.58 -12.74
N VAL A 344 -27.28 4.29 -11.67
CA VAL A 344 -26.44 5.21 -10.89
C VAL A 344 -26.58 4.89 -9.40
N TYR A 345 -25.54 5.16 -8.62
CA TYR A 345 -25.58 4.94 -7.16
C TYR A 345 -25.05 6.14 -6.39
N GLU A 346 -25.56 6.30 -5.16
CA GLU A 346 -25.15 7.38 -4.25
C GLU A 346 -23.73 7.16 -3.72
N GLY A 347 -22.99 8.23 -3.58
CA GLY A 347 -21.67 8.20 -2.97
C GLY A 347 -21.71 8.11 -1.45
N THR A 348 -20.57 7.74 -0.88
CA THR A 348 -20.35 7.69 0.58
C THR A 348 -19.34 8.74 1.02
N GLY A 349 -19.27 9.02 2.33
CA GLY A 349 -18.31 9.98 2.88
C GLY A 349 -18.48 11.38 2.30
N LYS A 350 -17.45 11.94 1.67
CA LYS A 350 -17.49 13.29 1.05
C LYS A 350 -18.47 13.40 -0.13
N ASN A 351 -18.86 12.27 -0.73
CA ASN A 351 -19.76 12.20 -1.86
C ASN A 351 -21.20 11.84 -1.45
N LYS A 352 -21.53 11.81 -0.16
CA LYS A 352 -22.89 11.60 0.30
C LYS A 352 -23.82 12.69 -0.23
N GLY A 353 -24.99 12.31 -0.77
CA GLY A 353 -25.91 13.20 -1.45
C GLY A 353 -25.51 13.58 -2.88
N LYS A 354 -24.50 12.91 -3.44
CA LYS A 354 -23.99 13.10 -4.81
C LYS A 354 -23.81 11.75 -5.48
N LEU A 355 -23.54 11.75 -6.80
CA LEU A 355 -23.19 10.54 -7.54
C LEU A 355 -21.95 9.86 -6.93
N GLY A 356 -22.09 8.61 -6.53
CA GLY A 356 -20.99 7.70 -6.20
C GLY A 356 -20.30 7.19 -7.45
N GLY A 357 -21.10 6.77 -8.41
CA GLY A 357 -20.68 6.26 -9.70
C GLY A 357 -21.86 5.73 -10.49
N ILE A 358 -21.55 5.06 -11.59
CA ILE A 358 -22.49 4.48 -12.54
C ILE A 358 -22.35 2.96 -12.57
N ILE A 359 -23.42 2.25 -12.89
CA ILE A 359 -23.39 0.83 -13.24
C ILE A 359 -23.35 0.76 -14.77
N ILE A 360 -22.30 0.13 -15.29
CA ILE A 360 -22.09 -0.06 -16.72
C ILE A 360 -22.31 -1.51 -17.12
N GLU A 361 -22.87 -1.69 -18.30
CA GLU A 361 -23.13 -2.99 -18.90
C GLU A 361 -22.16 -3.22 -20.07
N PHE A 362 -21.55 -4.41 -20.12
CA PHE A 362 -20.63 -4.82 -21.17
C PHE A 362 -20.84 -6.28 -21.56
N VAL A 363 -20.40 -6.64 -22.75
CA VAL A 363 -20.51 -8.00 -23.29
C VAL A 363 -19.12 -8.65 -23.30
N TYR A 364 -19.03 -9.88 -22.77
CA TYR A 364 -17.81 -10.67 -22.82
C TYR A 364 -18.14 -12.16 -22.93
N LYS A 365 -17.51 -12.85 -23.88
CA LYS A 365 -17.78 -14.29 -24.17
C LYS A 365 -19.27 -14.58 -24.35
N ASP A 366 -19.94 -13.77 -25.15
CA ASP A 366 -21.38 -13.83 -25.49
C ASP A 366 -22.33 -13.70 -24.28
N ASN A 367 -21.84 -13.24 -23.15
CA ASN A 367 -22.64 -12.96 -21.98
C ASN A 367 -22.56 -11.48 -21.58
N THR A 368 -23.66 -10.98 -21.03
CA THR A 368 -23.75 -9.62 -20.52
C THR A 368 -23.40 -9.58 -19.05
N TYR A 369 -22.53 -8.64 -18.70
CA TYR A 369 -22.08 -8.41 -17.33
C TYR A 369 -22.26 -6.95 -16.94
N ARG A 370 -22.29 -6.69 -15.64
CA ARG A 370 -22.38 -5.34 -15.08
C ARG A 370 -21.27 -5.11 -14.05
N CYS A 371 -20.74 -3.90 -14.03
CA CYS A 371 -19.79 -3.51 -12.99
C CYS A 371 -19.93 -2.02 -12.66
N GLU A 372 -19.41 -1.64 -11.51
CA GLU A 372 -19.39 -0.27 -11.01
C GLU A 372 -18.25 0.53 -11.63
N CYS A 373 -18.51 1.80 -11.97
CA CYS A 373 -17.50 2.77 -12.36
C CYS A 373 -17.68 4.05 -11.51
N GLY A 374 -16.86 4.21 -10.49
CA GLY A 374 -16.91 5.36 -9.57
C GLY A 374 -15.78 6.38 -9.78
N SER A 375 -14.82 6.09 -10.67
CA SER A 375 -13.66 6.94 -10.92
C SER A 375 -13.85 7.82 -12.16
N GLY A 376 -13.17 8.98 -12.20
CA GLY A 376 -13.13 9.89 -13.35
C GLY A 376 -14.11 11.05 -13.26
N PHE A 377 -15.13 11.01 -12.42
CA PHE A 377 -16.11 12.10 -12.29
C PHE A 377 -15.52 13.30 -11.55
N SER A 378 -15.77 14.50 -12.07
CA SER A 378 -15.57 15.76 -11.37
C SER A 378 -16.63 15.96 -10.26
N ASP A 379 -16.36 16.87 -9.32
CA ASP A 379 -17.34 17.18 -8.26
C ASP A 379 -18.62 17.79 -8.83
N ASP A 380 -18.53 18.60 -9.89
CA ASP A 380 -19.69 19.18 -10.59
C ASP A 380 -20.54 18.14 -11.31
N GLU A 381 -19.91 17.19 -12.02
CA GLU A 381 -20.61 16.06 -12.64
C GLU A 381 -21.32 15.18 -11.61
N ARG A 382 -20.69 14.96 -10.45
CA ARG A 382 -21.32 14.19 -9.37
C ARG A 382 -22.58 14.86 -8.83
N ILE A 383 -22.59 16.18 -8.74
CA ILE A 383 -23.77 16.95 -8.31
C ILE A 383 -24.83 16.92 -9.41
N ASP A 384 -24.44 17.21 -10.66
CA ASP A 384 -25.36 17.32 -11.78
C ASP A 384 -26.01 15.98 -12.12
N TYR A 385 -25.23 14.91 -12.27
CA TYR A 385 -25.76 13.60 -12.66
C TYR A 385 -26.53 12.89 -11.55
N TRP A 386 -26.27 13.23 -10.27
CA TRP A 386 -27.10 12.75 -9.18
C TRP A 386 -28.47 13.43 -9.15
N SER A 387 -28.52 14.73 -9.44
CA SER A 387 -29.76 15.51 -9.51
C SER A 387 -30.54 15.27 -10.80
N ASN A 388 -29.86 14.91 -11.89
CA ASN A 388 -30.44 14.75 -13.24
C ASN A 388 -29.91 13.45 -13.88
N PRO A 389 -30.22 12.27 -13.31
CA PRO A 389 -29.66 11.00 -13.79
C PRO A 389 -30.08 10.67 -15.25
N GLU A 390 -31.16 11.19 -15.73
CA GLU A 390 -31.63 11.05 -17.13
C GLU A 390 -30.62 11.58 -18.16
N LYS A 391 -29.72 12.46 -17.76
CA LYS A 391 -28.62 12.95 -18.62
C LYS A 391 -27.67 11.87 -19.06
N ILE A 392 -27.50 10.81 -18.26
CA ILE A 392 -26.55 9.72 -18.51
C ILE A 392 -27.20 8.34 -18.55
N LEU A 393 -28.32 8.12 -17.87
CA LEU A 393 -28.99 6.83 -17.84
C LEU A 393 -29.41 6.38 -19.25
N ASN A 394 -29.20 5.08 -19.53
CA ASN A 394 -29.49 4.42 -20.81
C ASN A 394 -28.67 4.93 -22.00
N LYS A 395 -27.68 5.82 -21.77
CA LYS A 395 -26.77 6.27 -22.82
C LYS A 395 -25.54 5.36 -22.94
N ILE A 396 -24.95 5.40 -24.13
CA ILE A 396 -23.61 4.80 -24.36
C ILE A 396 -22.55 5.84 -23.98
N ALA A 397 -21.53 5.40 -23.23
CA ALA A 397 -20.42 6.26 -22.83
C ALA A 397 -19.08 5.53 -23.01
N THR A 398 -18.06 6.27 -23.39
CA THR A 398 -16.70 5.73 -23.45
C THR A 398 -16.17 5.58 -22.02
N ILE A 399 -15.85 4.35 -21.66
CA ILE A 399 -15.23 3.99 -20.38
C ILE A 399 -13.84 3.46 -20.65
N GLN A 400 -12.88 4.00 -19.93
CA GLN A 400 -11.51 3.50 -19.95
C GLN A 400 -11.34 2.45 -18.86
N TYR A 401 -10.68 1.35 -19.16
CA TYR A 401 -10.43 0.27 -18.20
C TYR A 401 -9.09 -0.41 -18.47
N PHE A 402 -8.56 -1.12 -17.48
CA PHE A 402 -7.30 -1.83 -17.62
C PHE A 402 -7.48 -3.16 -18.35
N GLU A 403 -8.29 -4.05 -17.79
CA GLU A 403 -8.59 -5.37 -18.36
C GLU A 403 -9.92 -5.92 -17.86
N ILE A 404 -10.41 -6.99 -18.49
CA ILE A 404 -11.57 -7.74 -18.00
C ILE A 404 -11.04 -8.86 -17.10
N SER A 405 -11.56 -8.95 -15.87
CA SER A 405 -11.14 -9.96 -14.90
C SER A 405 -12.33 -10.69 -14.31
N LYS A 406 -12.08 -11.94 -13.88
CA LYS A 406 -13.07 -12.75 -13.19
C LYS A 406 -13.25 -12.24 -11.75
N ASN A 407 -14.49 -12.04 -11.31
CA ASN A 407 -14.80 -11.66 -9.93
C ASN A 407 -14.98 -12.89 -9.03
N ASP A 408 -15.04 -12.66 -7.71
CA ASP A 408 -15.13 -13.74 -6.71
C ASP A 408 -16.43 -14.57 -6.82
N ASN A 409 -17.47 -14.05 -7.46
CA ASN A 409 -18.74 -14.70 -7.69
C ASN A 409 -18.79 -15.51 -9.01
N GLY A 410 -17.65 -15.63 -9.69
CA GLY A 410 -17.52 -16.38 -10.94
C GLY A 410 -17.94 -15.63 -12.20
N GLY A 411 -18.43 -14.39 -12.09
CA GLY A 411 -18.69 -13.48 -13.22
C GLY A 411 -17.44 -12.73 -13.66
N TYR A 412 -17.63 -11.76 -14.58
CA TYR A 412 -16.55 -10.89 -15.06
C TYR A 412 -16.84 -9.43 -14.71
N GLY A 413 -15.81 -8.63 -14.58
CA GLY A 413 -15.84 -7.19 -14.31
C GLY A 413 -14.70 -6.47 -15.02
N LEU A 414 -14.79 -5.16 -15.16
CA LEU A 414 -13.70 -4.32 -15.64
C LEU A 414 -12.80 -3.90 -14.48
N ARG A 415 -11.50 -4.07 -14.62
CA ARG A 415 -10.53 -3.57 -13.62
C ARG A 415 -10.28 -2.08 -13.82
N PHE A 416 -10.40 -1.32 -12.75
CA PHE A 416 -10.15 0.12 -12.70
C PHE A 416 -10.92 0.91 -13.76
N PRO A 417 -12.25 0.75 -13.89
CA PRO A 417 -13.01 1.51 -14.86
C PRO A 417 -13.02 2.99 -14.49
N VAL A 418 -12.87 3.84 -15.51
CA VAL A 418 -12.77 5.29 -15.38
C VAL A 418 -13.71 5.95 -16.37
N TRP A 419 -14.53 6.84 -15.88
CA TRP A 419 -15.36 7.74 -16.68
C TRP A 419 -14.47 8.71 -17.47
N THR A 420 -14.69 8.81 -18.79
CA THR A 420 -13.88 9.65 -19.69
C THR A 420 -14.55 10.98 -20.06
N HIS A 421 -15.64 11.35 -19.42
CA HIS A 421 -16.46 12.54 -19.73
C HIS A 421 -17.08 12.52 -21.12
N ARG A 422 -17.14 11.33 -21.78
CA ARG A 422 -17.60 11.22 -23.17
C ARG A 422 -18.84 10.34 -23.28
N ILE A 423 -19.98 10.99 -23.51
CA ILE A 423 -21.22 10.31 -23.91
C ILE A 423 -21.20 10.16 -25.44
N ARG A 424 -21.60 8.97 -25.91
CA ARG A 424 -21.60 8.59 -27.33
C ARG A 424 -23.01 8.69 -27.87
N GLU A 425 -23.44 9.91 -28.20
CA GLU A 425 -24.77 10.15 -28.80
C GLU A 425 -24.89 9.58 -30.21
N ASP A 426 -23.76 9.28 -30.85
CA ASP A 426 -23.64 8.67 -32.18
C ASP A 426 -23.74 7.13 -32.12
N LYS A 427 -23.87 6.51 -30.95
CA LYS A 427 -23.97 5.04 -30.79
C LYS A 427 -25.20 4.61 -30.01
N THR A 428 -25.75 3.46 -30.40
CA THR A 428 -26.89 2.80 -29.74
C THR A 428 -26.50 1.45 -29.14
N GLU A 429 -25.32 0.91 -29.52
CA GLU A 429 -24.86 -0.42 -29.13
C GLU A 429 -23.53 -0.36 -28.37
N ILE A 430 -23.33 -1.34 -27.49
CA ILE A 430 -22.08 -1.56 -26.75
C ILE A 430 -20.99 -2.02 -27.72
N SER A 431 -19.81 -1.48 -27.57
CA SER A 431 -18.61 -1.87 -28.31
C SER A 431 -17.43 -2.05 -27.35
N MET A 432 -16.93 -3.27 -27.27
CA MET A 432 -15.64 -3.59 -26.64
C MET A 432 -14.56 -3.45 -27.71
N ASN A 433 -13.66 -2.47 -27.57
CA ASN A 433 -12.58 -2.20 -28.54
C ASN A 433 -11.35 -3.05 -28.26
#